data_c145973e4994c2f3dcf8dd22aa1ed0ad
#
_entry.id   c145973e4994c2f3dcf8dd22aa1ed0ad
#
_cell.length_a   1.000
_cell.length_b   1.000
_cell.length_c   1.000
_cell.angle_alpha   90.00
_cell.angle_beta   90.00
_cell.angle_gamma   90.00
#
_symmetry.space_group_name_H-M   'P 1'
#
loop_
_entity.id
_entity.type
_entity.pdbx_description
1 polymer ?
#
loop_
_entity_poly.entity_id
_entity_poly.type
_entity_poly.pdbx_seq_one_letter_code
_entity_poly.pdbx_strand_id
1 'polypeptide(L)'
;MTLESAKSTPRRLSRAIAQRTRGQTQGPATRLMSPSDFGEILKPFVFLDLFDYEGEAFNAGLHPHSGIAALSYVAEGAVSYIDPDNVRGTVPAGGVEWMQAGRGMWHGGGLDKAEAARAASGCGSPCRRNLSWARS
;
A
#
# COMPACT_ATOMS: atom_id res chain seq x y z
N MET A 1 -6.44 11.57 -59.48
CA MET A 1 -6.67 12.50 -58.37
C MET A 1 -6.91 11.63 -57.13
N THR A 2 -5.85 11.35 -56.38
CA THR A 2 -5.84 10.40 -55.25
C THR A 2 -6.04 11.19 -53.98
N LEU A 3 -7.13 10.94 -53.24
CA LEU A 3 -7.40 11.55 -51.96
C LEU A 3 -6.57 10.82 -50.90
N GLU A 4 -5.55 11.50 -50.42
CA GLU A 4 -4.75 11.06 -49.27
C GLU A 4 -5.55 11.32 -47.99
N SER A 5 -6.00 10.24 -47.35
CA SER A 5 -6.70 10.27 -46.07
C SER A 5 -5.69 10.61 -44.97
N ALA A 6 -5.78 11.83 -44.44
CA ALA A 6 -4.98 12.24 -43.30
C ALA A 6 -5.38 11.43 -42.05
N LYS A 7 -4.50 10.50 -41.63
CA LYS A 7 -4.62 9.79 -40.35
C LYS A 7 -4.44 10.79 -39.21
N SER A 8 -5.55 11.17 -38.58
CA SER A 8 -5.48 11.97 -37.36
C SER A 8 -4.85 11.14 -36.23
N THR A 9 -3.71 11.58 -35.75
CA THR A 9 -3.06 11.00 -34.55
C THR A 9 -4.01 11.25 -33.36
N PRO A 10 -4.36 10.22 -32.58
CA PRO A 10 -5.20 10.42 -31.42
C PRO A 10 -4.51 11.34 -30.42
N ARG A 11 -5.16 12.45 -30.10
CA ARG A 11 -4.71 13.41 -29.10
C ARG A 11 -4.66 12.71 -27.75
N ARG A 12 -3.46 12.48 -27.21
CA ARG A 12 -3.28 11.99 -25.84
C ARG A 12 -3.93 12.98 -24.87
N LEU A 13 -5.02 12.57 -24.28
CA LEU A 13 -5.62 13.32 -23.18
C LEU A 13 -4.72 13.14 -21.95
N SER A 14 -4.01 14.18 -21.54
CA SER A 14 -3.31 14.19 -20.27
C SER A 14 -4.30 14.50 -19.15
N ARG A 15 -4.23 13.73 -18.05
CA ARG A 15 -4.99 14.04 -16.85
C ARG A 15 -4.27 15.16 -16.08
N ALA A 16 -5.03 16.18 -15.70
CA ALA A 16 -4.50 17.22 -14.84
C ALA A 16 -4.25 16.67 -13.43
N ILE A 17 -3.18 17.11 -12.78
CA ILE A 17 -2.94 16.83 -11.36
C ILE A 17 -3.85 17.78 -10.58
N ALA A 18 -4.87 17.22 -9.91
CA ALA A 18 -5.80 18.00 -9.11
C ALA A 18 -5.22 18.42 -7.76
N GLN A 19 -4.43 17.54 -7.13
CA GLN A 19 -3.83 17.81 -5.82
C GLN A 19 -2.45 17.16 -5.71
N ARG A 20 -1.63 17.69 -4.82
CA ARG A 20 -0.29 17.19 -4.48
C ARG A 20 -0.10 17.21 -2.97
N THR A 21 0.58 16.21 -2.43
CA THR A 21 1.01 16.18 -1.04
C THR A 21 2.47 15.76 -0.96
N ARG A 22 3.14 16.16 0.10
CA ARG A 22 4.43 15.59 0.53
C ARG A 22 4.25 14.69 1.74
N GLY A 23 3.01 14.61 2.26
CA GLY A 23 2.70 13.86 3.45
C GLY A 23 3.20 14.49 4.74
N GLN A 24 3.08 13.73 5.81
CA GLN A 24 3.56 14.06 7.15
C GLN A 24 4.47 12.93 7.62
N THR A 25 5.71 13.23 7.94
CA THR A 25 6.70 12.25 8.38
C THR A 25 6.70 12.13 9.89
N GLN A 26 6.63 10.90 10.38
CA GLN A 26 6.77 10.56 11.79
C GLN A 26 7.61 9.29 11.93
N GLY A 27 8.82 9.42 12.47
CA GLY A 27 9.77 8.31 12.51
C GLY A 27 10.08 7.78 11.10
N PRO A 28 10.03 6.46 10.89
CA PRO A 28 10.34 5.85 9.60
C PRO A 28 9.22 5.98 8.55
N ALA A 29 8.05 6.46 8.95
CA ALA A 29 6.87 6.53 8.10
C ALA A 29 6.55 7.94 7.66
N THR A 30 6.21 8.12 6.38
CA THR A 30 5.60 9.33 5.84
C THR A 30 4.17 9.00 5.42
N ARG A 31 3.19 9.53 6.14
CA ARG A 31 1.79 9.41 5.79
C ARG A 31 1.47 10.32 4.62
N LEU A 32 1.26 9.75 3.46
CA LEU A 32 0.94 10.46 2.22
C LEU A 32 -0.54 10.80 2.11
N MET A 33 -1.40 10.01 2.74
CA MET A 33 -2.85 10.18 2.72
C MET A 33 -3.46 9.67 4.02
N SER A 34 -4.44 10.38 4.55
CA SER A 34 -5.27 9.99 5.69
C SER A 34 -6.75 10.31 5.45
N PRO A 35 -7.66 9.79 6.28
CA PRO A 35 -9.08 10.12 6.17
C PRO A 35 -9.38 11.61 6.35
N SER A 36 -8.55 12.32 7.11
CA SER A 36 -8.74 13.73 7.43
C SER A 36 -8.30 14.69 6.33
N ASP A 37 -7.57 14.21 5.33
CA ASP A 37 -7.11 15.05 4.21
C ASP A 37 -7.75 14.61 2.87
N PHE A 38 -7.27 13.54 2.26
CA PHE A 38 -7.77 13.07 0.97
C PHE A 38 -8.81 11.95 1.06
N GLY A 39 -9.17 11.50 2.27
CA GLY A 39 -10.00 10.33 2.48
C GLY A 39 -11.37 10.41 1.78
N GLU A 40 -11.99 11.58 1.73
CA GLU A 40 -13.26 11.76 1.04
C GLU A 40 -13.12 11.62 -0.49
N ILE A 41 -12.03 12.08 -1.06
CA ILE A 41 -11.77 12.09 -2.50
C ILE A 41 -11.32 10.71 -2.98
N LEU A 42 -10.57 9.98 -2.15
CA LEU A 42 -9.91 8.74 -2.51
C LEU A 42 -10.60 7.49 -1.98
N LYS A 43 -11.85 7.60 -1.50
CA LYS A 43 -12.62 6.41 -1.11
C LYS A 43 -12.59 5.34 -2.20
N PRO A 44 -12.42 4.07 -1.88
CA PRO A 44 -12.47 3.45 -0.53
C PRO A 44 -11.11 3.37 0.19
N PHE A 45 -10.10 4.07 -0.25
CA PHE A 45 -8.80 4.07 0.41
C PHE A 45 -8.86 4.86 1.72
N VAL A 46 -8.23 4.33 2.77
CA VAL A 46 -8.24 4.89 4.12
C VAL A 46 -6.95 5.64 4.39
N PHE A 47 -5.80 5.03 4.10
CA PHE A 47 -4.51 5.68 4.21
C PHE A 47 -3.48 5.09 3.25
N LEU A 48 -2.41 5.85 3.03
CA LEU A 48 -1.23 5.44 2.30
C LEU A 48 0.01 5.96 3.04
N ASP A 49 0.87 5.05 3.43
CA ASP A 49 2.14 5.33 4.08
C ASP A 49 3.32 4.93 3.18
N LEU A 50 4.35 5.74 3.19
CA LEU A 50 5.64 5.45 2.60
C LEU A 50 6.64 5.25 3.74
N PHE A 51 7.35 4.15 3.70
CA PHE A 51 8.49 3.86 4.55
C PHE A 51 9.76 4.03 3.71
N ASP A 52 10.61 4.94 4.13
CA ASP A 52 11.94 5.19 3.54
C ASP A 52 12.90 5.28 4.73
N TYR A 53 13.55 4.17 5.04
CA TYR A 53 14.23 4.01 6.31
C TYR A 53 15.64 3.45 6.13
N GLU A 54 16.59 4.16 6.68
CA GLU A 54 17.96 3.74 6.87
C GLU A 54 18.29 3.92 8.36
N GLY A 55 18.57 2.84 9.08
CA GLY A 55 18.84 2.97 10.51
C GLY A 55 18.83 1.67 11.28
N GLU A 56 18.59 1.79 12.59
CA GLU A 56 18.45 0.64 13.48
C GLU A 56 17.20 -0.15 13.14
N ALA A 57 17.21 -1.47 13.44
CA ALA A 57 16.05 -2.31 13.22
C ALA A 57 14.78 -1.68 13.81
N PHE A 58 13.71 -1.64 13.04
CA PHE A 58 12.41 -1.17 13.46
C PHE A 58 11.41 -2.31 13.51
N ASN A 59 10.70 -2.44 14.62
CA ASN A 59 9.64 -3.43 14.79
C ASN A 59 8.37 -2.75 15.29
N ALA A 60 7.33 -2.81 14.48
CA ALA A 60 6.02 -2.25 14.82
C ALA A 60 5.27 -3.05 15.90
N GLY A 61 5.77 -4.24 16.26
CA GLY A 61 5.08 -5.14 17.19
C GLY A 61 3.75 -5.66 16.65
N LEU A 62 3.10 -6.54 17.40
CA LEU A 62 1.76 -7.02 17.06
C LEU A 62 0.74 -5.92 17.34
N HIS A 63 -0.07 -5.61 16.34
CA HIS A 63 -1.15 -4.62 16.42
C HIS A 63 -2.39 -5.09 15.64
N PRO A 64 -3.59 -4.63 16.02
CA PRO A 64 -4.83 -5.09 15.41
C PRO A 64 -5.26 -4.20 14.24
N HIS A 65 -5.87 -4.83 13.24
CA HIS A 65 -6.67 -4.17 12.21
C HIS A 65 -8.06 -4.77 12.18
N SER A 66 -9.07 -3.97 11.84
CA SER A 66 -10.45 -4.43 11.68
C SER A 66 -11.19 -3.62 10.60
N GLY A 67 -11.99 -4.30 9.80
CA GLY A 67 -12.82 -3.66 8.77
C GLY A 67 -12.08 -3.15 7.53
N ILE A 68 -10.79 -3.45 7.40
CA ILE A 68 -9.96 -3.00 6.30
C ILE A 68 -9.24 -4.15 5.60
N ALA A 69 -8.77 -3.89 4.39
CA ALA A 69 -7.73 -4.67 3.75
C ALA A 69 -6.48 -3.81 3.59
N ALA A 70 -5.31 -4.37 3.83
CA ALA A 70 -4.03 -3.70 3.70
C ALA A 70 -3.17 -4.38 2.63
N LEU A 71 -2.45 -3.57 1.89
CA LEU A 71 -1.47 -4.02 0.91
C LEU A 71 -0.17 -3.27 1.16
N SER A 72 0.90 -4.02 1.34
CA SER A 72 2.26 -3.49 1.44
C SER A 72 3.09 -3.96 0.25
N TYR A 73 3.79 -3.05 -0.40
CA TYR A 73 4.72 -3.32 -1.48
C TYR A 73 6.13 -2.93 -1.05
N VAL A 74 7.07 -3.84 -1.19
CA VAL A 74 8.48 -3.62 -0.85
C VAL A 74 9.22 -3.23 -2.12
N ALA A 75 9.70 -2.00 -2.21
CA ALA A 75 10.44 -1.51 -3.37
C ALA A 75 11.94 -1.84 -3.27
N GLU A 76 12.53 -1.74 -2.09
CA GLU A 76 13.94 -1.99 -1.81
C GLU A 76 14.07 -2.65 -0.44
N GLY A 77 15.12 -3.49 -0.25
CA GLY A 77 15.37 -4.20 0.99
C GLY A 77 14.38 -5.33 1.25
N ALA A 78 13.98 -5.50 2.49
CA ALA A 78 13.06 -6.54 2.92
C ALA A 78 12.25 -6.10 4.15
N VAL A 79 11.03 -6.60 4.27
CA VAL A 79 10.14 -6.36 5.42
C VAL A 79 9.80 -7.70 6.05
N SER A 80 10.06 -7.84 7.35
CA SER A 80 9.65 -9.01 8.11
C SER A 80 8.19 -8.90 8.53
N TYR A 81 7.51 -10.04 8.67
CA TYR A 81 6.14 -10.11 9.18
C TYR A 81 5.98 -11.21 10.23
N ILE A 82 4.98 -11.04 11.07
CA ILE A 82 4.50 -12.02 12.02
C ILE A 82 2.98 -11.96 12.09
N ASP A 83 2.33 -13.11 12.04
CA ASP A 83 0.89 -13.25 12.23
C ASP A 83 0.53 -13.74 13.64
N PRO A 84 -0.77 -13.81 14.01
CA PRO A 84 -1.22 -14.27 15.32
C PRO A 84 -0.83 -15.71 15.65
N ASP A 85 -0.68 -16.56 14.64
CA ASP A 85 -0.29 -17.96 14.79
C ASP A 85 1.25 -18.11 14.92
N ASN A 86 1.96 -16.97 15.09
CA ASN A 86 3.41 -16.89 15.17
C ASN A 86 4.14 -17.37 13.89
N VAL A 87 3.44 -17.40 12.77
CA VAL A 87 4.08 -17.60 11.47
C VAL A 87 4.87 -16.35 11.13
N ARG A 88 6.11 -16.54 10.78
CA ARG A 88 7.06 -15.46 10.48
C ARG A 88 7.63 -15.65 9.10
N GLY A 89 7.90 -14.55 8.45
CA GLY A 89 8.58 -14.57 7.16
C GLY A 89 9.09 -13.20 6.79
N THR A 90 9.62 -13.12 5.58
CA THR A 90 10.19 -11.90 5.02
C THR A 90 9.66 -11.71 3.61
N VAL A 91 9.24 -10.50 3.31
CA VAL A 91 8.84 -10.07 1.97
C VAL A 91 10.03 -9.32 1.37
N PRO A 92 10.71 -9.86 0.37
CA PRO A 92 11.85 -9.20 -0.27
C PRO A 92 11.40 -8.10 -1.23
N ALA A 93 12.36 -7.32 -1.73
CA ALA A 93 12.13 -6.32 -2.77
C ALA A 93 11.37 -6.91 -3.97
N GLY A 94 10.39 -6.17 -4.49
CA GLY A 94 9.44 -6.59 -5.52
C GLY A 94 8.27 -7.40 -4.96
N GLY A 95 8.31 -7.81 -3.69
CA GLY A 95 7.27 -8.58 -3.04
C GLY A 95 6.10 -7.74 -2.55
N VAL A 96 4.99 -8.43 -2.29
CA VAL A 96 3.75 -7.85 -1.78
C VAL A 96 3.26 -8.67 -0.60
N GLU A 97 2.86 -7.97 0.47
CA GLU A 97 2.05 -8.54 1.54
C GLU A 97 0.59 -8.08 1.35
N TRP A 98 -0.33 -9.02 1.38
CA TRP A 98 -1.76 -8.75 1.36
C TRP A 98 -2.42 -9.26 2.62
N MET A 99 -3.06 -8.38 3.37
CA MET A 99 -3.80 -8.71 4.58
C MET A 99 -5.26 -8.30 4.43
N GLN A 100 -6.17 -9.21 4.78
CA GLN A 100 -7.61 -8.94 4.79
C GLN A 100 -8.15 -9.05 6.22
N ALA A 101 -8.27 -7.92 6.89
CA ALA A 101 -8.69 -7.83 8.29
C ALA A 101 -10.18 -7.46 8.44
N GLY A 102 -11.06 -7.94 7.55
CA GLY A 102 -12.49 -7.60 7.57
C GLY A 102 -13.21 -7.99 8.87
N ARG A 103 -12.76 -9.05 9.55
CA ARG A 103 -13.31 -9.52 10.83
C ARG A 103 -12.37 -9.29 12.02
N GLY A 104 -11.34 -8.53 11.82
CA GLY A 104 -10.26 -8.36 12.79
C GLY A 104 -9.11 -9.33 12.55
N MET A 105 -7.89 -8.81 12.60
CA MET A 105 -6.66 -9.57 12.49
C MET A 105 -5.55 -8.83 13.25
N TRP A 106 -4.73 -9.57 13.96
CA TRP A 106 -3.48 -9.07 14.50
C TRP A 106 -2.36 -9.37 13.52
N HIS A 107 -1.47 -8.46 13.34
CA HIS A 107 -0.21 -8.70 12.66
C HIS A 107 0.88 -7.80 13.19
N GLY A 108 2.09 -8.10 12.83
CA GLY A 108 3.26 -7.29 13.14
C GLY A 108 4.32 -7.47 12.09
N GLY A 109 5.36 -6.67 12.18
CA GLY A 109 6.47 -6.75 11.25
C GLY A 109 7.43 -5.61 11.47
N GLY A 110 8.46 -5.58 10.65
CA GLY A 110 9.49 -4.59 10.80
C GLY A 110 10.51 -4.59 9.69
N LEU A 111 11.52 -3.78 9.90
CA LEU A 111 12.67 -3.62 9.02
C LEU A 111 13.88 -4.15 9.78
N ASP A 112 14.63 -5.03 9.18
CA ASP A 112 15.86 -5.56 9.76
C ASP A 112 17.01 -4.53 9.63
N LYS A 113 17.93 -4.57 10.59
CA LYS A 113 19.05 -3.61 10.74
C LYS A 113 20.00 -3.54 9.54
N ALA A 114 20.04 -4.55 8.70
CA ALA A 114 21.13 -4.76 7.76
C ALA A 114 20.97 -4.04 6.41
N GLU A 115 19.77 -3.55 6.07
CA GLU A 115 19.48 -3.01 4.73
C GLU A 115 18.55 -1.80 4.80
N ALA A 116 18.88 -0.77 4.02
CA ALA A 116 17.92 0.29 3.71
C ALA A 116 16.66 -0.35 3.13
N ALA A 117 15.50 -0.01 3.68
CA ALA A 117 14.25 -0.55 3.19
C ALA A 117 13.31 0.58 2.73
N ARG A 118 12.74 0.39 1.56
CA ARG A 118 11.73 1.27 1.01
C ARG A 118 10.47 0.48 0.70
N ALA A 119 9.38 0.82 1.35
CA ALA A 119 8.11 0.15 1.18
C ALA A 119 6.95 1.15 1.18
N ALA A 120 5.88 0.80 0.50
CA ALA A 120 4.62 1.54 0.56
C ALA A 120 3.53 0.62 1.10
N SER A 121 2.76 1.09 2.08
CA SER A 121 1.62 0.37 2.63
C SER A 121 0.35 1.21 2.52
N GLY A 122 -0.70 0.62 2.01
CA GLY A 122 -2.00 1.26 1.88
C GLY A 122 -3.11 0.39 2.42
N CYS A 123 -4.11 1.02 3.03
CA CYS A 123 -5.32 0.35 3.49
C CYS A 123 -6.55 0.93 2.81
N GLY A 124 -7.54 0.07 2.59
CA GLY A 124 -8.84 0.46 2.07
C GLY A 124 -9.96 -0.34 2.74
N SER A 125 -11.18 0.18 2.69
CA SER A 125 -12.36 -0.60 3.08
C SER A 125 -12.48 -1.80 2.16
N PRO A 126 -12.69 -3.02 2.68
CA PRO A 126 -12.94 -4.18 1.84
C PRO A 126 -14.20 -3.91 1.02
N CYS A 127 -14.08 -4.05 -0.29
CA CYS A 127 -15.22 -3.95 -1.18
C CYS A 127 -16.23 -5.03 -0.77
N ARG A 128 -17.43 -4.62 -0.33
CA ARG A 128 -18.54 -5.54 -0.03
C ARG A 128 -19.08 -6.12 -1.34
N ARG A 129 -18.29 -6.89 -2.06
CA ARG A 129 -18.82 -7.87 -3.00
C ARG A 129 -18.77 -9.23 -2.31
N ASN A 130 -19.91 -9.89 -2.25
CA ASN A 130 -20.01 -11.31 -1.98
C ASN A 130 -19.14 -12.04 -3.01
N LEU A 131 -17.85 -12.09 -2.77
CA LEU A 131 -16.96 -13.02 -3.44
C LEU A 131 -17.17 -14.35 -2.71
N SER A 132 -18.21 -15.07 -3.11
CA SER A 132 -18.28 -16.52 -2.96
C SER A 132 -17.16 -17.10 -3.81
N TRP A 133 -15.93 -17.07 -3.30
CA TRP A 133 -14.86 -17.87 -3.86
C TRP A 133 -15.15 -19.31 -3.50
N ALA A 134 -15.55 -20.01 -4.54
CA ALA A 134 -15.76 -21.42 -4.56
C ALA A 134 -14.61 -22.15 -3.84
N ARG A 135 -15.02 -22.99 -2.93
CA ARG A 135 -14.19 -24.10 -2.47
C ARG A 135 -14.03 -25.06 -3.66
N SER A 136 -12.85 -25.25 -4.07
CA SER A 136 -12.41 -26.40 -4.84
C SER A 136 -11.09 -26.90 -4.25
#